data_53d6b6fd1a4184d9b02073f460002312
#
_entry.id   53d6b6fd1a4184d9b02073f460002312
#
_cell.length_a   1.000
_cell.length_b   1.000
_cell.length_c   1.000
_cell.angle_alpha   90.00
_cell.angle_beta   90.00
_cell.angle_gamma   90.00
#
_symmetry.space_group_name_H-M   'P 1'
#
loop_
_entity.id
_entity.type
_entity.pdbx_description
1 polymer ?
#
loop_
_entity_poly.entity_id
_entity_poly.type
_entity_poly.pdbx_seq_one_letter_code
_entity_poly.pdbx_strand_id
1 'polypeptide(L)'
;MKLSFIVPIYNTEPFILERCFESINCIEKLEYECILIDDGSKGEIGEFCADYSNNHKRFKYFRKKNGGVSSARNEGIRKAKGEYIYFVDSDDTIITDVFDQFVHGYENADLVFTDLILVDGQHKCRWGNMLGTTYDMVLKRLIMDGKINGPYAKFWKKDFLERNGLLFDETMVSGEDALFLLSFLCCNPKMMYANVDTYLYYKESKSGDNRISMYPYICIQDCEKKYKKILECIECGNYEKKEKVELMIQETEQLIHELFGLEMSMISVNVWDSKANSKFTEIIENINGDLCEKVNKISKLKLGIMKS
;
A
#
# COMPACT_ATOMS: atom_id res chain seq x y z
N MET A 1 21.19 8.21 -9.96
CA MET A 1 20.14 7.80 -8.97
C MET A 1 20.60 6.51 -8.32
N LYS A 2 20.65 6.45 -7.01
CA LYS A 2 20.91 5.22 -6.25
C LYS A 2 19.58 4.67 -5.70
N LEU A 3 19.34 3.38 -5.86
CA LEU A 3 18.08 2.75 -5.45
C LEU A 3 18.29 1.80 -4.27
N SER A 4 17.40 1.82 -3.28
CA SER A 4 17.32 0.79 -2.25
C SER A 4 16.08 -0.05 -2.48
N PHE A 5 16.25 -1.32 -2.84
CA PHE A 5 15.19 -2.30 -2.77
C PHE A 5 15.00 -2.72 -1.32
N ILE A 6 13.75 -2.79 -0.86
CA ILE A 6 13.39 -3.29 0.47
C ILE A 6 12.51 -4.52 0.29
N VAL A 7 12.98 -5.65 0.80
CA VAL A 7 12.28 -6.94 0.74
C VAL A 7 11.93 -7.38 2.16
N PRO A 8 10.67 -7.20 2.62
CA PRO A 8 10.21 -7.78 3.87
C PRO A 8 10.00 -9.29 3.71
N ILE A 9 10.53 -10.08 4.64
CA ILE A 9 10.51 -11.54 4.58
C ILE A 9 9.88 -12.10 5.85
N TYR A 10 8.89 -12.97 5.70
CA TYR A 10 8.34 -13.76 6.79
C TYR A 10 7.82 -15.11 6.32
N ASN A 11 8.52 -16.18 6.66
CA ASN A 11 8.17 -17.56 6.33
C ASN A 11 7.95 -17.82 4.81
N THR A 12 8.61 -17.07 3.94
CA THR A 12 8.61 -17.30 2.50
C THR A 12 9.60 -18.43 2.17
N GLU A 13 9.15 -19.40 1.39
CA GLU A 13 9.94 -20.57 1.03
C GLU A 13 11.22 -20.18 0.26
N PRO A 14 12.36 -20.86 0.50
CA PRO A 14 13.66 -20.49 -0.10
C PRO A 14 13.63 -20.40 -1.62
N PHE A 15 12.94 -21.31 -2.34
CA PHE A 15 12.88 -21.28 -3.80
C PHE A 15 12.09 -20.07 -4.34
N ILE A 16 11.13 -19.56 -3.57
CA ILE A 16 10.38 -18.33 -3.90
C ILE A 16 11.28 -17.12 -3.66
N LEU A 17 11.99 -17.09 -2.51
CA LEU A 17 12.97 -16.05 -2.20
C LEU A 17 14.07 -15.96 -3.25
N GLU A 18 14.61 -17.10 -3.70
CA GLU A 18 15.64 -17.16 -4.75
C GLU A 18 15.13 -16.51 -6.04
N ARG A 19 13.91 -16.84 -6.48
CA ARG A 19 13.28 -16.19 -7.65
C ARG A 19 13.18 -14.68 -7.49
N CYS A 20 12.76 -14.20 -6.31
CA CYS A 20 12.67 -12.78 -5.99
C CYS A 20 14.06 -12.13 -6.06
N PHE A 21 15.03 -12.70 -5.36
CA PHE A 21 16.39 -12.14 -5.25
C PHE A 21 17.11 -12.13 -6.60
N GLU A 22 17.00 -13.20 -7.39
CA GLU A 22 17.60 -13.26 -8.72
C GLU A 22 17.03 -12.21 -9.66
N SER A 23 15.72 -11.91 -9.59
CA SER A 23 15.15 -10.84 -10.40
C SER A 23 15.79 -9.47 -10.10
N ILE A 24 16.19 -9.23 -8.86
CA ILE A 24 16.88 -8.00 -8.45
C ILE A 24 18.38 -8.08 -8.78
N ASN A 25 18.99 -9.25 -8.57
CA ASN A 25 20.42 -9.46 -8.77
C ASN A 25 20.85 -9.30 -10.24
N CYS A 26 19.95 -9.58 -11.19
CA CYS A 26 20.17 -9.42 -12.63
C CYS A 26 20.26 -7.96 -13.12
N ILE A 27 20.01 -6.95 -12.27
CA ILE A 27 20.22 -5.54 -12.63
C ILE A 27 21.73 -5.27 -12.78
N GLU A 28 22.15 -4.79 -13.95
CA GLU A 28 23.58 -4.60 -14.27
C GLU A 28 24.04 -3.15 -14.14
N LYS A 29 23.26 -2.19 -14.67
CA LYS A 29 23.72 -0.81 -14.91
C LYS A 29 23.31 0.17 -13.82
N LEU A 30 22.20 -0.12 -13.10
CA LEU A 30 21.73 0.73 -12.02
C LEU A 30 22.58 0.52 -10.75
N GLU A 31 22.99 1.62 -10.10
CA GLU A 31 23.56 1.55 -8.75
C GLU A 31 22.46 1.30 -7.73
N TYR A 32 22.51 0.16 -7.03
CA TYR A 32 21.50 -0.20 -6.02
C TYR A 32 22.08 -0.99 -4.84
N GLU A 33 21.30 -1.06 -3.79
CA GLU A 33 21.39 -2.03 -2.71
C GLU A 33 20.05 -2.75 -2.54
N CYS A 34 20.08 -3.98 -2.07
CA CYS A 34 18.90 -4.75 -1.69
C CYS A 34 18.94 -5.06 -0.20
N ILE A 35 17.93 -4.64 0.53
CA ILE A 35 17.82 -4.75 1.99
C ILE A 35 16.78 -5.81 2.30
N LEU A 36 17.25 -6.97 2.75
CA LEU A 36 16.44 -8.10 3.17
C LEU A 36 16.11 -7.95 4.66
N ILE A 37 14.84 -7.76 4.99
CA ILE A 37 14.37 -7.65 6.38
C ILE A 37 13.59 -8.91 6.76
N ASP A 38 14.24 -9.82 7.46
CA ASP A 38 13.62 -11.01 8.01
C ASP A 38 12.88 -10.67 9.31
N ASP A 39 11.57 -10.71 9.25
CA ASP A 39 10.67 -10.41 10.36
C ASP A 39 10.46 -11.61 11.30
N GLY A 40 11.55 -12.33 11.61
CA GLY A 40 11.55 -13.45 12.54
C GLY A 40 11.05 -14.76 11.94
N SER A 41 11.42 -15.06 10.69
CA SER A 41 11.09 -16.32 10.02
C SER A 41 11.58 -17.55 10.79
N LYS A 42 10.88 -18.67 10.62
CA LYS A 42 11.21 -19.97 11.23
C LYS A 42 12.07 -20.82 10.29
N GLY A 43 12.70 -21.87 10.86
CA GLY A 43 13.48 -22.83 10.11
C GLY A 43 14.74 -22.23 9.47
N GLU A 44 15.11 -22.71 8.31
CA GLU A 44 16.35 -22.39 7.57
C GLU A 44 16.27 -21.11 6.74
N ILE A 45 15.13 -20.42 6.73
CA ILE A 45 14.92 -19.23 5.89
C ILE A 45 15.94 -18.14 6.23
N GLY A 46 16.19 -17.91 7.52
CA GLY A 46 17.17 -16.92 7.95
C GLY A 46 18.60 -17.26 7.52
N GLU A 47 18.98 -18.53 7.57
CA GLU A 47 20.29 -19.02 7.09
C GLU A 47 20.41 -18.84 5.59
N PHE A 48 19.38 -19.22 4.82
CA PHE A 48 19.32 -18.99 3.37
C PHE A 48 19.53 -17.51 3.00
N CYS A 49 18.81 -16.60 3.65
CA CYS A 49 18.93 -15.16 3.38
C CYS A 49 20.32 -14.62 3.75
N ALA A 50 20.88 -15.09 4.87
CA ALA A 50 22.22 -14.69 5.30
C ALA A 50 23.29 -15.17 4.31
N ASP A 51 23.21 -16.44 3.90
CA ASP A 51 24.14 -17.01 2.92
C ASP A 51 24.03 -16.34 1.55
N TYR A 52 22.79 -16.04 1.10
CA TYR A 52 22.61 -15.29 -0.14
C TYR A 52 23.26 -13.92 -0.05
N SER A 53 23.07 -13.18 1.04
CA SER A 53 23.66 -11.86 1.23
C SER A 53 25.20 -11.89 1.34
N ASN A 54 25.76 -12.94 1.91
CA ASN A 54 27.23 -13.12 2.00
C ASN A 54 27.86 -13.34 0.61
N ASN A 55 27.14 -13.98 -0.30
CA ASN A 55 27.61 -14.26 -1.65
C ASN A 55 27.31 -13.11 -2.65
N HIS A 56 26.42 -12.17 -2.32
CA HIS A 56 25.98 -11.10 -3.21
C HIS A 56 26.14 -9.73 -2.55
N LYS A 57 27.23 -9.02 -2.86
CA LYS A 57 27.67 -7.76 -2.20
C LYS A 57 26.63 -6.64 -2.16
N ARG A 58 25.67 -6.63 -3.08
CA ARG A 58 24.58 -5.64 -3.14
C ARG A 58 23.46 -5.95 -2.15
N PHE A 59 23.37 -7.20 -1.65
CA PHE A 59 22.35 -7.66 -0.72
C PHE A 59 22.83 -7.51 0.72
N LYS A 60 21.93 -7.07 1.61
CA LYS A 60 22.20 -6.86 3.04
C LYS A 60 21.07 -7.49 3.83
N TYR A 61 21.41 -8.48 4.62
CA TYR A 61 20.45 -9.19 5.47
C TYR A 61 20.39 -8.63 6.87
N PHE A 62 19.17 -8.41 7.37
CA PHE A 62 18.89 -8.00 8.72
C PHE A 62 17.71 -8.81 9.26
N ARG A 63 17.92 -9.40 10.44
CA ARG A 63 16.87 -10.13 11.14
C ARG A 63 16.37 -9.33 12.34
N LYS A 64 15.04 -9.33 12.55
CA LYS A 64 14.40 -8.71 13.72
C LYS A 64 13.38 -9.69 14.35
N LYS A 65 12.91 -9.36 15.56
CA LYS A 65 11.75 -10.03 16.15
C LYS A 65 10.52 -9.69 15.32
N ASN A 66 9.63 -10.67 15.10
CA ASN A 66 8.41 -10.47 14.35
C ASN A 66 7.59 -9.28 14.87
N GLY A 67 7.21 -8.41 14.00
CA GLY A 67 6.43 -7.19 14.25
C GLY A 67 5.48 -6.85 13.10
N GLY A 68 5.37 -7.74 12.11
CA GLY A 68 4.52 -7.57 10.93
C GLY A 68 5.21 -6.83 9.78
N VAL A 69 4.57 -6.88 8.61
CA VAL A 69 5.10 -6.34 7.35
C VAL A 69 5.40 -4.85 7.42
N SER A 70 4.54 -4.05 8.08
CA SER A 70 4.75 -2.62 8.32
C SER A 70 6.05 -2.36 9.07
N SER A 71 6.30 -3.12 10.14
CA SER A 71 7.52 -3.02 10.95
C SER A 71 8.77 -3.40 10.16
N ALA A 72 8.68 -4.44 9.32
CA ALA A 72 9.77 -4.84 8.44
C ALA A 72 10.07 -3.76 7.37
N ARG A 73 9.04 -3.21 6.71
CA ARG A 73 9.21 -2.12 5.74
C ARG A 73 9.79 -0.86 6.39
N ASN A 74 9.34 -0.49 7.58
CA ASN A 74 9.88 0.65 8.33
C ASN A 74 11.36 0.47 8.68
N GLU A 75 11.76 -0.73 9.10
CA GLU A 75 13.17 -1.04 9.35
C GLU A 75 13.99 -0.93 8.06
N GLY A 76 13.44 -1.38 6.93
CA GLY A 76 14.03 -1.20 5.61
C GLY A 76 14.22 0.26 5.24
N ILE A 77 13.22 1.13 5.45
CA ILE A 77 13.30 2.58 5.22
C ILE A 77 14.45 3.19 6.03
N ARG A 78 14.57 2.84 7.32
CA ARG A 78 15.63 3.34 8.20
C ARG A 78 17.04 2.92 7.75
N LYS A 79 17.17 1.73 7.14
CA LYS A 79 18.47 1.19 6.68
C LYS A 79 18.85 1.62 5.26
N ALA A 80 17.88 2.06 4.47
CA ALA A 80 18.08 2.47 3.08
C ALA A 80 19.06 3.63 2.96
N LYS A 81 19.95 3.54 1.98
CA LYS A 81 20.97 4.59 1.64
C LYS A 81 20.76 5.13 0.22
N GLY A 82 19.85 4.56 -0.54
CA GLY A 82 19.48 5.03 -1.86
C GLY A 82 18.74 6.35 -1.81
N GLU A 83 18.75 7.08 -2.89
CA GLU A 83 17.96 8.29 -3.10
C GLU A 83 16.46 7.96 -3.22
N TYR A 84 16.17 6.80 -3.81
CA TYR A 84 14.84 6.26 -3.91
C TYR A 84 14.75 4.89 -3.23
N ILE A 85 13.56 4.57 -2.76
CA ILE A 85 13.17 3.28 -2.20
C ILE A 85 12.20 2.61 -3.15
N TYR A 86 12.37 1.30 -3.35
CA TYR A 86 11.46 0.45 -4.11
C TYR A 86 11.14 -0.81 -3.28
N PHE A 87 9.87 -1.00 -2.93
CA PHE A 87 9.44 -2.17 -2.17
C PHE A 87 9.18 -3.35 -3.10
N VAL A 88 9.64 -4.53 -2.68
CA VAL A 88 9.38 -5.80 -3.36
C VAL A 88 8.92 -6.80 -2.32
N ASP A 89 7.70 -7.32 -2.47
CA ASP A 89 7.23 -8.41 -1.60
C ASP A 89 8.05 -9.68 -1.91
N SER A 90 8.37 -10.46 -0.89
CA SER A 90 9.31 -11.59 -0.98
C SER A 90 8.84 -12.74 -1.87
N ASP A 91 7.57 -12.76 -2.24
CA ASP A 91 6.93 -13.74 -3.12
C ASP A 91 6.72 -13.24 -4.56
N ASP A 92 7.11 -12.00 -4.84
CA ASP A 92 7.00 -11.36 -6.15
C ASP A 92 8.37 -11.18 -6.83
N THR A 93 8.39 -10.63 -8.06
CA THR A 93 9.62 -10.32 -8.80
C THR A 93 9.54 -8.97 -9.50
N ILE A 94 10.68 -8.44 -9.92
CA ILE A 94 10.76 -7.24 -10.75
C ILE A 94 11.05 -7.59 -12.22
N ILE A 95 10.77 -6.65 -13.12
CA ILE A 95 11.14 -6.75 -14.54
C ILE A 95 12.46 -6.02 -14.73
N THR A 96 13.55 -6.77 -14.67
CA THR A 96 14.93 -6.28 -14.52
C THR A 96 15.38 -5.29 -15.59
N ASP A 97 15.10 -5.60 -16.87
CA ASP A 97 15.59 -4.79 -18.01
C ASP A 97 15.12 -3.35 -17.98
N VAL A 98 13.99 -3.10 -17.33
CA VAL A 98 13.40 -1.77 -17.21
C VAL A 98 14.19 -0.90 -16.26
N PHE A 99 14.72 -1.47 -15.17
CA PHE A 99 15.48 -0.71 -14.18
C PHE A 99 16.78 -0.15 -14.74
N ASP A 100 17.42 -0.86 -15.64
CA ASP A 100 18.63 -0.40 -16.33
C ASP A 100 18.38 0.79 -17.28
N GLN A 101 17.15 0.96 -17.73
CA GLN A 101 16.71 2.06 -18.61
C GLN A 101 16.09 3.22 -17.86
N PHE A 102 15.61 2.99 -16.62
CA PHE A 102 14.77 3.92 -15.83
C PHE A 102 15.54 5.08 -15.17
N VAL A 103 16.84 5.24 -15.45
CA VAL A 103 17.76 6.08 -14.68
C VAL A 103 17.54 7.59 -14.89
N HIS A 104 16.84 8.04 -15.92
CA HIS A 104 16.78 9.45 -16.30
C HIS A 104 15.34 9.94 -16.49
N GLY A 105 15.07 11.15 -16.03
CA GLY A 105 13.83 11.89 -16.28
C GLY A 105 12.88 12.01 -15.09
N TYR A 106 13.16 11.32 -13.96
CA TYR A 106 12.27 11.29 -12.79
C TYR A 106 12.91 11.83 -11.52
N GLU A 107 14.10 12.40 -11.60
CA GLU A 107 14.93 12.82 -10.46
C GLU A 107 14.26 13.89 -9.58
N ASN A 108 13.31 14.64 -10.15
CA ASN A 108 12.58 15.69 -9.46
C ASN A 108 11.24 15.24 -8.87
N ALA A 109 10.85 13.96 -9.03
CA ALA A 109 9.62 13.44 -8.44
C ALA A 109 9.85 12.98 -7.00
N ASP A 110 8.86 13.19 -6.14
CA ASP A 110 8.83 12.62 -4.80
C ASP A 110 8.27 11.19 -4.83
N LEU A 111 7.43 10.89 -5.84
CA LEU A 111 6.90 9.56 -6.12
C LEU A 111 6.78 9.33 -7.63
N VAL A 112 7.30 8.21 -8.11
CA VAL A 112 7.07 7.76 -9.48
C VAL A 112 6.25 6.49 -9.46
N PHE A 113 5.08 6.52 -10.08
CA PHE A 113 4.25 5.34 -10.30
C PHE A 113 4.69 4.62 -11.57
N THR A 114 4.66 3.30 -11.52
CA THR A 114 4.85 2.41 -12.67
C THR A 114 3.72 1.40 -12.70
N ASP A 115 3.66 0.59 -13.75
CA ASP A 115 2.68 -0.46 -13.87
C ASP A 115 3.22 -1.80 -13.35
N LEU A 116 2.32 -2.74 -13.15
CA LEU A 116 2.63 -4.12 -12.79
C LEU A 116 1.89 -5.11 -13.70
N ILE A 117 2.42 -6.31 -13.78
CA ILE A 117 1.77 -7.45 -14.41
C ILE A 117 1.30 -8.40 -13.32
N LEU A 118 0.00 -8.69 -13.30
CA LEU A 118 -0.57 -9.76 -12.50
C LEU A 118 -0.26 -11.10 -13.16
N VAL A 119 0.35 -12.01 -12.42
CA VAL A 119 0.63 -13.38 -12.83
C VAL A 119 -0.30 -14.32 -12.08
N ASP A 120 -1.19 -15.00 -12.82
CA ASP A 120 -2.14 -15.99 -12.29
C ASP A 120 -1.98 -17.27 -13.13
N GLY A 121 -1.13 -18.20 -12.67
CA GLY A 121 -0.66 -19.35 -13.44
C GLY A 121 0.06 -18.93 -14.70
N GLN A 122 -0.45 -19.36 -15.86
CA GLN A 122 0.09 -18.96 -17.17
C GLN A 122 -0.50 -17.64 -17.70
N HIS A 123 -1.51 -17.09 -17.03
CA HIS A 123 -2.15 -15.86 -17.43
C HIS A 123 -1.36 -14.66 -16.89
N LYS A 124 -1.07 -13.71 -17.79
CA LYS A 124 -0.44 -12.43 -17.45
C LYS A 124 -1.37 -11.31 -17.90
N CYS A 125 -1.73 -10.43 -16.97
CA CYS A 125 -2.58 -9.28 -17.25
C CYS A 125 -1.90 -8.02 -16.74
N ARG A 126 -1.73 -7.03 -17.61
CA ARG A 126 -1.23 -5.73 -17.20
C ARG A 126 -2.24 -5.07 -16.26
N TRP A 127 -1.78 -4.73 -15.08
CA TRP A 127 -2.57 -4.07 -14.06
C TRP A 127 -2.02 -2.66 -13.82
N GLY A 128 -2.60 -1.69 -14.46
CA GLY A 128 -2.19 -0.31 -14.44
C GLY A 128 -2.91 0.41 -15.57
N ASN A 129 -2.74 1.59 -15.70
CA ASN A 129 -3.13 2.58 -16.68
C ASN A 129 -3.39 3.89 -15.93
N MET A 130 -2.39 4.34 -15.18
CA MET A 130 -2.47 5.66 -14.57
C MET A 130 -2.17 6.70 -15.63
N LEU A 131 -3.20 7.11 -16.35
CA LEU A 131 -3.13 8.30 -17.21
C LEU A 131 -3.15 9.54 -16.32
N GLY A 132 -1.97 9.94 -15.83
CA GLY A 132 -1.78 11.14 -15.04
C GLY A 132 -1.50 10.90 -13.55
N THR A 133 -0.92 11.88 -12.90
CA THR A 133 -0.39 11.82 -11.52
C THR A 133 -0.75 13.06 -10.71
N THR A 134 -1.92 13.63 -10.98
CA THR A 134 -2.43 14.67 -10.09
C THR A 134 -2.92 14.04 -8.78
N TYR A 135 -2.87 14.82 -7.71
CA TYR A 135 -3.43 14.44 -6.42
C TYR A 135 -4.82 13.80 -6.55
N ASP A 136 -5.70 14.47 -7.30
CA ASP A 136 -7.09 14.07 -7.50
C ASP A 136 -7.22 12.72 -8.20
N MET A 137 -6.41 12.47 -9.22
CA MET A 137 -6.44 11.19 -9.94
C MET A 137 -5.98 10.04 -9.07
N VAL A 138 -4.93 10.24 -8.28
CA VAL A 138 -4.42 9.21 -7.36
C VAL A 138 -5.44 8.93 -6.26
N LEU A 139 -6.03 9.98 -5.67
CA LEU A 139 -7.04 9.81 -4.62
C LEU A 139 -8.31 9.12 -5.15
N LYS A 140 -8.81 9.52 -6.32
CA LYS A 140 -9.96 8.87 -6.97
C LYS A 140 -9.70 7.39 -7.25
N ARG A 141 -8.48 7.03 -7.71
CA ARG A 141 -8.10 5.62 -7.94
C ARG A 141 -8.02 4.82 -6.64
N LEU A 142 -7.53 5.42 -5.55
CA LEU A 142 -7.54 4.79 -4.22
C LEU A 142 -8.96 4.45 -3.78
N ILE A 143 -9.89 5.39 -3.94
CA ILE A 143 -11.30 5.22 -3.57
C ILE A 143 -12.01 4.20 -4.47
N MET A 144 -11.80 4.26 -5.79
CA MET A 144 -12.60 3.48 -6.75
C MET A 144 -12.22 2.00 -6.82
N ASP A 145 -10.95 1.67 -6.84
CA ASP A 145 -10.53 0.29 -7.14
C ASP A 145 -9.40 -0.26 -6.26
N GLY A 146 -8.80 0.57 -5.42
CA GLY A 146 -7.72 0.17 -4.53
C GLY A 146 -6.47 -0.42 -5.20
N LYS A 147 -6.43 -0.46 -6.53
CA LYS A 147 -5.37 -1.15 -7.30
C LYS A 147 -3.99 -0.54 -7.14
N ILE A 148 -3.93 0.71 -6.68
CA ILE A 148 -2.68 1.45 -6.46
C ILE A 148 -2.23 1.43 -4.99
N ASN A 149 -2.94 0.71 -4.11
CA ASN A 149 -2.67 0.75 -2.67
C ASN A 149 -1.28 0.22 -2.31
N GLY A 150 -0.86 -0.90 -2.93
CA GLY A 150 0.41 -1.55 -2.59
C GLY A 150 1.62 -0.61 -2.73
N PRO A 151 2.65 -0.76 -1.88
CA PRO A 151 3.85 0.09 -1.93
C PRO A 151 4.78 -0.25 -3.10
N TYR A 152 4.61 -1.42 -3.72
CA TYR A 152 5.34 -1.89 -4.89
C TYR A 152 4.95 -1.13 -6.17
N ALA A 153 5.68 -1.36 -7.26
CA ALA A 153 5.55 -0.63 -8.53
C ALA A 153 5.60 0.89 -8.34
N LYS A 154 6.42 1.36 -7.41
CA LYS A 154 6.57 2.77 -7.06
C LYS A 154 8.00 3.07 -6.61
N PHE A 155 8.54 4.20 -7.08
CA PHE A 155 9.80 4.74 -6.59
C PHE A 155 9.50 5.88 -5.62
N TRP A 156 9.80 5.65 -4.36
CA TRP A 156 9.56 6.59 -3.25
C TRP A 156 10.83 7.37 -2.94
N LYS A 157 10.79 8.69 -3.03
CA LYS A 157 11.95 9.52 -2.68
C LYS A 157 12.21 9.46 -1.18
N LYS A 158 13.38 8.92 -0.80
CA LYS A 158 13.73 8.68 0.60
C LYS A 158 13.71 9.95 1.43
N ASP A 159 14.33 11.03 0.95
CA ASP A 159 14.35 12.33 1.62
C ASP A 159 12.93 12.87 1.87
N PHE A 160 11.98 12.64 0.95
CA PHE A 160 10.59 13.04 1.15
C PHE A 160 9.93 12.26 2.30
N LEU A 161 10.16 10.95 2.37
CA LEU A 161 9.66 10.13 3.47
C LEU A 161 10.22 10.60 4.81
N GLU A 162 11.53 10.84 4.89
CA GLU A 162 12.23 11.21 6.12
C GLU A 162 11.79 12.58 6.64
N ARG A 163 11.81 13.62 5.79
CA ARG A 163 11.44 14.99 6.21
C ARG A 163 9.97 15.14 6.61
N ASN A 164 9.09 14.27 6.14
CA ASN A 164 7.67 14.26 6.51
C ASN A 164 7.35 13.20 7.58
N GLY A 165 8.35 12.45 8.08
CA GLY A 165 8.17 11.43 9.12
C GLY A 165 7.25 10.28 8.69
N LEU A 166 7.24 9.95 7.38
CA LEU A 166 6.32 8.96 6.81
C LEU A 166 6.83 7.54 7.04
N LEU A 167 6.06 6.76 7.79
CA LEU A 167 6.25 5.34 8.07
C LEU A 167 4.91 4.62 7.97
N PHE A 168 4.97 3.30 7.74
CA PHE A 168 3.79 2.45 7.83
C PHE A 168 3.27 2.38 9.27
N ASP A 169 1.97 2.33 9.45
CA ASP A 169 1.36 2.15 10.78
C ASP A 169 1.53 0.67 11.22
N GLU A 170 2.41 0.43 12.19
CA GLU A 170 2.72 -0.91 12.71
C GLU A 170 1.58 -1.51 13.57
N THR A 171 0.55 -0.72 13.87
CA THR A 171 -0.62 -1.20 14.63
C THR A 171 -1.72 -1.77 13.72
N MET A 172 -1.62 -1.55 12.40
CA MET A 172 -2.56 -2.06 11.42
C MET A 172 -2.19 -3.46 10.95
N VAL A 173 -3.21 -4.27 10.71
CA VAL A 173 -3.09 -5.60 10.11
C VAL A 173 -3.67 -5.66 8.70
N SER A 174 -4.42 -4.63 8.30
CA SER A 174 -5.06 -4.55 6.97
C SER A 174 -5.17 -3.10 6.49
N GLY A 175 -4.86 -2.85 5.21
CA GLY A 175 -4.97 -1.52 4.60
C GLY A 175 -3.87 -0.53 4.99
N GLU A 176 -2.79 -1.00 5.63
CA GLU A 176 -1.60 -0.23 5.99
C GLU A 176 -0.94 0.44 4.78
N ASP A 177 -0.97 -0.24 3.64
CA ASP A 177 -0.42 0.25 2.37
C ASP A 177 -1.20 1.46 1.85
N ALA A 178 -2.53 1.37 1.88
CA ALA A 178 -3.39 2.48 1.49
C ALA A 178 -3.22 3.67 2.43
N LEU A 179 -3.15 3.44 3.76
CA LEU A 179 -2.93 4.50 4.74
C LEU A 179 -1.57 5.18 4.54
N PHE A 180 -0.53 4.42 4.20
CA PHE A 180 0.80 4.97 3.91
C PHE A 180 0.78 5.88 2.68
N LEU A 181 0.16 5.43 1.57
CA LEU A 181 0.04 6.25 0.37
C LEU A 181 -0.83 7.50 0.60
N LEU A 182 -1.95 7.39 1.34
CA LEU A 182 -2.78 8.53 1.72
C LEU A 182 -2.01 9.55 2.57
N SER A 183 -1.24 9.07 3.54
CA SER A 183 -0.38 9.93 4.38
C SER A 183 0.68 10.65 3.56
N PHE A 184 1.23 9.95 2.55
CA PHE A 184 2.16 10.54 1.59
C PHE A 184 1.49 11.64 0.76
N LEU A 185 0.27 11.40 0.24
CA LEU A 185 -0.49 12.37 -0.54
C LEU A 185 -0.78 13.65 0.25
N CYS A 186 -1.13 13.54 1.53
CA CYS A 186 -1.39 14.70 2.39
C CYS A 186 -0.18 15.63 2.56
N CYS A 187 1.04 15.18 2.23
CA CYS A 187 2.25 16.00 2.23
C CYS A 187 2.47 16.77 0.91
N ASN A 188 1.50 16.77 -0.01
CA ASN A 188 1.55 17.44 -1.30
C ASN A 188 2.80 17.10 -2.15
N PRO A 189 3.03 15.81 -2.47
CA PRO A 189 4.20 15.36 -3.20
C PRO A 189 4.15 15.76 -4.68
N LYS A 190 5.33 15.91 -5.29
CA LYS A 190 5.47 15.94 -6.74
C LYS A 190 5.46 14.51 -7.28
N MET A 191 4.40 14.14 -7.98
CA MET A 191 4.21 12.79 -8.50
C MET A 191 4.41 12.73 -10.01
N MET A 192 4.93 11.61 -10.50
CA MET A 192 5.08 11.32 -11.93
C MET A 192 4.62 9.88 -12.22
N TYR A 193 4.22 9.64 -13.46
CA TYR A 193 3.88 8.31 -13.95
C TYR A 193 4.80 7.93 -15.10
N ALA A 194 5.43 6.78 -14.97
CA ALA A 194 6.17 6.13 -16.04
C ALA A 194 5.32 4.97 -16.58
N ASN A 195 4.91 5.10 -17.83
CA ASN A 195 4.11 4.08 -18.51
C ASN A 195 4.97 2.84 -18.84
N VAL A 196 5.42 2.13 -17.81
CA VAL A 196 6.31 0.99 -17.89
C VAL A 196 5.99 -0.02 -16.82
N ASP A 197 5.99 -1.31 -17.19
CA ASP A 197 5.79 -2.41 -16.27
C ASP A 197 7.10 -2.71 -15.55
N THR A 198 7.13 -2.58 -14.21
CA THR A 198 8.33 -2.81 -13.42
C THR A 198 8.22 -4.00 -12.48
N TYR A 199 7.03 -4.56 -12.30
CA TYR A 199 6.71 -5.50 -11.25
C TYR A 199 5.87 -6.68 -11.75
N LEU A 200 6.18 -7.89 -11.29
CA LEU A 200 5.38 -9.09 -11.50
C LEU A 200 4.77 -9.52 -10.17
N TYR A 201 3.46 -9.37 -10.04
CA TYR A 201 2.68 -9.74 -8.87
C TYR A 201 2.13 -11.16 -9.03
N TYR A 202 2.57 -12.10 -8.17
CA TYR A 202 2.17 -13.50 -8.23
C TYR A 202 1.01 -13.80 -7.28
N LYS A 203 -0.17 -14.07 -7.85
CA LYS A 203 -1.37 -14.33 -7.05
C LYS A 203 -1.36 -15.69 -6.35
N GLU A 204 -0.73 -16.70 -6.95
CA GLU A 204 -0.73 -18.07 -6.44
C GLU A 204 0.06 -18.25 -5.14
N SER A 205 1.02 -17.37 -4.87
CA SER A 205 1.83 -17.40 -3.64
C SER A 205 1.08 -16.84 -2.42
N LYS A 206 -0.04 -16.18 -2.63
CA LYS A 206 -0.84 -15.57 -1.56
C LYS A 206 -1.73 -16.66 -0.92
N SER A 207 -1.29 -17.24 0.20
CA SER A 207 -2.15 -18.06 1.06
C SER A 207 -3.36 -17.25 1.51
N GLY A 208 -4.53 -17.90 1.63
CA GLY A 208 -5.79 -17.23 1.99
C GLY A 208 -5.63 -16.27 3.17
N ASP A 209 -6.25 -15.12 3.07
CA ASP A 209 -6.17 -14.07 4.08
C ASP A 209 -6.89 -14.49 5.37
N ASN A 210 -6.12 -14.90 6.36
CA ASN A 210 -6.63 -15.32 7.67
C ASN A 210 -6.73 -14.17 8.68
N ARG A 211 -6.46 -12.92 8.28
CA ARG A 211 -6.41 -11.77 9.19
C ARG A 211 -7.75 -11.52 9.88
N ILE A 212 -8.85 -11.65 9.14
CA ILE A 212 -10.18 -11.45 9.71
C ILE A 212 -10.51 -12.46 10.81
N SER A 213 -10.08 -13.74 10.67
CA SER A 213 -10.31 -14.76 11.68
C SER A 213 -9.41 -14.59 12.90
N MET A 214 -8.21 -14.02 12.73
CA MET A 214 -7.24 -13.82 13.82
C MET A 214 -7.44 -12.48 14.54
N TYR A 215 -7.85 -11.43 13.83
CA TYR A 215 -7.88 -10.05 14.33
C TYR A 215 -9.14 -9.28 13.89
N PRO A 216 -10.35 -9.80 14.09
CA PRO A 216 -11.57 -9.21 13.55
C PRO A 216 -11.79 -7.75 14.00
N TYR A 217 -11.59 -7.48 15.27
CA TYR A 217 -11.72 -6.14 15.83
C TYR A 217 -10.73 -5.14 15.22
N ILE A 218 -9.47 -5.56 15.04
CA ILE A 218 -8.43 -4.70 14.46
C ILE A 218 -8.74 -4.42 12.98
N CYS A 219 -9.18 -5.42 12.21
CA CYS A 219 -9.56 -5.21 10.81
C CYS A 219 -10.66 -4.16 10.65
N ILE A 220 -11.66 -4.17 11.54
CA ILE A 220 -12.73 -3.15 11.53
C ILE A 220 -12.19 -1.77 11.90
N GLN A 221 -11.30 -1.67 12.90
CA GLN A 221 -10.66 -0.41 13.26
C GLN A 221 -9.77 0.12 12.12
N ASP A 222 -9.07 -0.75 11.41
CA ASP A 222 -8.22 -0.39 10.28
C ASP A 222 -9.03 0.20 9.12
N CYS A 223 -10.21 -0.36 8.83
CA CYS A 223 -11.15 0.24 7.87
C CYS A 223 -11.57 1.65 8.28
N GLU A 224 -11.89 1.86 9.56
CA GLU A 224 -12.25 3.17 10.07
C GLU A 224 -11.09 4.18 9.97
N LYS A 225 -9.85 3.75 10.30
CA LYS A 225 -8.65 4.59 10.15
C LYS A 225 -8.43 5.03 8.70
N LYS A 226 -8.51 4.06 7.77
CA LYS A 226 -8.37 4.34 6.33
C LYS A 226 -9.42 5.32 5.87
N TYR A 227 -10.68 5.09 6.20
CA TYR A 227 -11.81 5.96 5.87
C TYR A 227 -11.59 7.40 6.36
N LYS A 228 -11.25 7.59 7.65
CA LYS A 228 -10.97 8.91 8.21
C LYS A 228 -9.86 9.63 7.45
N LYS A 229 -8.81 8.90 7.05
CA LYS A 229 -7.70 9.47 6.29
C LYS A 229 -8.11 9.87 4.88
N ILE A 230 -8.95 9.09 4.21
CA ILE A 230 -9.51 9.45 2.90
C ILE A 230 -10.35 10.72 3.00
N LEU A 231 -11.22 10.82 4.02
CA LEU A 231 -12.01 12.04 4.24
C LEU A 231 -11.11 13.29 4.46
N GLU A 232 -10.04 13.15 5.23
CA GLU A 232 -9.04 14.20 5.41
C GLU A 232 -8.40 14.60 4.06
N CYS A 233 -8.02 13.62 3.24
CA CYS A 233 -7.47 13.89 1.91
C CYS A 233 -8.48 14.58 0.98
N ILE A 234 -9.77 14.20 1.03
CA ILE A 234 -10.83 14.88 0.25
C ILE A 234 -10.98 16.34 0.69
N GLU A 235 -10.95 16.60 1.99
CA GLU A 235 -11.06 17.98 2.52
C GLU A 235 -9.85 18.84 2.14
N CYS A 236 -8.64 18.27 2.18
CA CYS A 236 -7.41 18.97 1.80
C CYS A 236 -7.28 19.15 0.27
N GLY A 237 -7.96 18.34 -0.52
CA GLY A 237 -7.92 18.40 -1.99
C GLY A 237 -8.56 19.68 -2.55
N ASN A 238 -8.11 20.09 -3.73
CA ASN A 238 -8.64 21.27 -4.42
C ASN A 238 -9.89 20.93 -5.24
N TYR A 239 -10.93 20.48 -4.55
CA TYR A 239 -12.21 20.12 -5.17
C TYR A 239 -13.27 21.20 -4.94
N GLU A 240 -14.20 21.32 -5.89
CA GLU A 240 -15.42 22.08 -5.66
C GLU A 240 -16.28 21.43 -4.56
N LYS A 241 -17.07 22.23 -3.84
CA LYS A 241 -17.89 21.72 -2.70
C LYS A 241 -18.79 20.55 -3.09
N LYS A 242 -19.37 20.58 -4.30
CA LYS A 242 -20.22 19.49 -4.81
C LYS A 242 -19.41 18.21 -5.02
N GLU A 243 -18.24 18.33 -5.62
CA GLU A 243 -17.34 17.21 -5.89
C GLU A 243 -16.81 16.56 -4.60
N LYS A 244 -16.44 17.38 -3.59
CA LYS A 244 -16.06 16.85 -2.26
C LYS A 244 -17.15 15.98 -1.66
N VAL A 245 -18.39 16.43 -1.74
CA VAL A 245 -19.53 15.67 -1.21
C VAL A 245 -19.74 14.37 -1.99
N GLU A 246 -19.65 14.40 -3.31
CA GLU A 246 -19.79 13.20 -4.14
C GLU A 246 -18.70 12.16 -3.79
N LEU A 247 -17.46 12.60 -3.64
CA LEU A 247 -16.34 11.72 -3.22
C LEU A 247 -16.54 11.16 -1.80
N MET A 248 -17.02 11.99 -0.86
CA MET A 248 -17.31 11.52 0.51
C MET A 248 -18.43 10.48 0.54
N ILE A 249 -19.48 10.65 -0.28
CA ILE A 249 -20.56 9.67 -0.39
C ILE A 249 -20.01 8.37 -0.94
N GLN A 250 -19.25 8.42 -2.03
CA GLN A 250 -18.65 7.25 -2.66
C GLN A 250 -17.74 6.49 -1.70
N GLU A 251 -16.89 7.19 -0.96
CA GLU A 251 -16.02 6.56 0.05
C GLU A 251 -16.83 5.95 1.21
N THR A 252 -17.91 6.60 1.62
CA THR A 252 -18.79 6.08 2.66
C THR A 252 -19.48 4.79 2.22
N GLU A 253 -19.94 4.73 0.97
CA GLU A 253 -20.50 3.51 0.37
C GLU A 253 -19.44 2.39 0.33
N GLN A 254 -18.21 2.71 -0.05
CA GLN A 254 -17.10 1.76 -0.08
C GLN A 254 -16.79 1.22 1.33
N LEU A 255 -16.72 2.08 2.35
CA LEU A 255 -16.53 1.65 3.74
C LEU A 255 -17.64 0.70 4.19
N ILE A 256 -18.90 1.02 3.90
CA ILE A 256 -20.04 0.16 4.24
C ILE A 256 -19.87 -1.22 3.59
N HIS A 257 -19.51 -1.28 2.31
CA HIS A 257 -19.24 -2.54 1.62
C HIS A 257 -18.10 -3.34 2.25
N GLU A 258 -16.99 -2.70 2.60
CA GLU A 258 -15.87 -3.34 3.27
C GLU A 258 -16.28 -3.90 4.64
N LEU A 259 -17.01 -3.12 5.46
CA LEU A 259 -17.48 -3.55 6.77
C LEU A 259 -18.42 -4.76 6.69
N PHE A 260 -19.40 -4.75 5.79
CA PHE A 260 -20.27 -5.89 5.57
C PHE A 260 -19.50 -7.11 5.02
N GLY A 261 -18.51 -6.90 4.15
CA GLY A 261 -17.62 -7.96 3.69
C GLY A 261 -16.85 -8.62 4.83
N LEU A 262 -16.35 -7.83 5.78
CA LEU A 262 -15.67 -8.31 6.98
C LEU A 262 -16.63 -9.11 7.89
N GLU A 263 -17.85 -8.60 8.12
CA GLU A 263 -18.87 -9.28 8.91
C GLU A 263 -19.25 -10.65 8.29
N MET A 264 -19.50 -10.69 7.00
CA MET A 264 -19.78 -11.94 6.26
C MET A 264 -18.60 -12.91 6.34
N SER A 265 -17.37 -12.42 6.28
CA SER A 265 -16.17 -13.24 6.43
C SER A 265 -16.07 -13.84 7.85
N MET A 266 -16.35 -13.05 8.89
CA MET A 266 -16.41 -13.55 10.29
C MET A 266 -17.46 -14.67 10.44
N ILE A 267 -18.64 -14.51 9.85
CA ILE A 267 -19.70 -15.52 9.86
C ILE A 267 -19.23 -16.79 9.13
N SER A 268 -18.60 -16.66 7.95
CA SER A 268 -18.16 -17.80 7.14
C SER A 268 -17.10 -18.67 7.84
N VAL A 269 -16.25 -18.06 8.66
CA VAL A 269 -15.21 -18.78 9.45
C VAL A 269 -15.67 -19.09 10.88
N ASN A 270 -16.95 -18.83 11.21
CA ASN A 270 -17.56 -19.06 12.51
C ASN A 270 -16.81 -18.36 13.67
N VAL A 271 -16.33 -17.15 13.43
CA VAL A 271 -15.69 -16.30 14.43
C VAL A 271 -16.73 -15.34 15.02
N TRP A 272 -16.90 -15.38 16.35
CA TRP A 272 -17.73 -14.44 17.06
C TRP A 272 -16.85 -13.53 17.93
N ASP A 273 -16.84 -12.23 17.65
CA ASP A 273 -16.12 -11.23 18.42
C ASP A 273 -17.05 -10.09 18.83
N SER A 274 -17.40 -10.03 20.12
CA SER A 274 -18.31 -9.03 20.64
C SER A 274 -17.77 -7.59 20.53
N LYS A 275 -16.45 -7.40 20.61
CA LYS A 275 -15.81 -6.09 20.43
C LYS A 275 -15.87 -5.64 18.98
N ALA A 276 -15.62 -6.56 18.05
CA ALA A 276 -15.74 -6.31 16.62
C ALA A 276 -17.17 -5.88 16.26
N ASN A 277 -18.18 -6.64 16.74
CA ASN A 277 -19.58 -6.30 16.50
C ASN A 277 -20.00 -4.96 17.12
N SER A 278 -19.56 -4.65 18.35
CA SER A 278 -19.82 -3.34 18.95
C SER A 278 -19.17 -2.20 18.16
N LYS A 279 -17.93 -2.39 17.69
CA LYS A 279 -17.23 -1.39 16.89
C LYS A 279 -17.86 -1.20 15.51
N PHE A 280 -18.29 -2.29 14.86
CA PHE A 280 -19.06 -2.23 13.62
C PHE A 280 -20.34 -1.36 13.80
N THR A 281 -21.14 -1.63 14.84
CA THR A 281 -22.36 -0.88 15.13
C THR A 281 -22.04 0.61 15.38
N GLU A 282 -21.03 0.91 16.17
CA GLU A 282 -20.58 2.28 16.45
C GLU A 282 -20.23 3.04 15.16
N ILE A 283 -19.47 2.41 14.24
CA ILE A 283 -19.08 3.03 12.97
C ILE A 283 -20.31 3.31 12.12
N ILE A 284 -21.23 2.34 11.98
CA ILE A 284 -22.45 2.50 11.18
C ILE A 284 -23.35 3.61 11.75
N GLU A 285 -23.49 3.71 13.07
CA GLU A 285 -24.26 4.77 13.72
C GLU A 285 -23.63 6.16 13.48
N ASN A 286 -22.31 6.25 13.58
CA ASN A 286 -21.58 7.50 13.30
C ASN A 286 -21.72 7.93 11.84
N ILE A 287 -21.61 6.99 10.89
CA ILE A 287 -21.81 7.27 9.47
C ILE A 287 -23.23 7.80 9.21
N ASN A 288 -24.25 7.17 9.78
CA ASN A 288 -25.64 7.61 9.62
C ASN A 288 -25.85 9.03 10.16
N GLY A 289 -25.28 9.37 11.31
CA GLY A 289 -25.33 10.71 11.88
C GLY A 289 -24.65 11.76 10.97
N ASP A 290 -23.45 11.50 10.54
CA ASP A 290 -22.66 12.36 9.64
C ASP A 290 -23.32 12.55 8.27
N LEU A 291 -23.84 11.47 7.67
CA LEU A 291 -24.54 11.52 6.38
C LEU A 291 -25.82 12.35 6.47
N CYS A 292 -26.63 12.16 7.50
CA CYS A 292 -27.83 12.96 7.73
C CYS A 292 -27.49 14.45 7.88
N GLU A 293 -26.44 14.79 8.61
CA GLU A 293 -26.01 16.19 8.76
C GLU A 293 -25.51 16.78 7.43
N LYS A 294 -24.68 16.04 6.68
CA LYS A 294 -24.14 16.46 5.37
C LYS A 294 -25.25 16.59 4.32
N VAL A 295 -26.18 15.64 4.25
CA VAL A 295 -27.34 15.69 3.35
C VAL A 295 -28.25 16.86 3.70
N ASN A 296 -28.49 17.14 4.98
CA ASN A 296 -29.26 18.29 5.43
C ASN A 296 -28.58 19.63 5.07
N LYS A 297 -27.24 19.72 5.19
CA LYS A 297 -26.47 20.89 4.72
C LYS A 297 -26.61 21.12 3.21
N ILE A 298 -26.58 20.05 2.40
CA ILE A 298 -26.74 20.14 0.94
C ILE A 298 -28.16 20.54 0.56
N SER A 299 -29.17 19.98 1.21
CA SER A 299 -30.58 20.33 0.97
C SER A 299 -30.84 21.81 1.28
N LYS A 300 -30.27 22.34 2.38
CA LYS A 300 -30.33 23.75 2.70
C LYS A 300 -29.61 24.64 1.69
N LEU A 301 -28.50 24.21 1.12
CA LEU A 301 -27.79 24.93 0.06
C LEU A 301 -28.56 24.94 -1.27
N LYS A 302 -29.16 23.80 -1.68
CA LYS A 302 -30.03 23.76 -2.85
C LYS A 302 -31.23 24.69 -2.73
N LEU A 303 -31.85 24.75 -1.55
CA LEU A 303 -32.95 25.67 -1.25
C LEU A 303 -32.51 27.15 -1.21
N GLY A 304 -31.26 27.43 -0.81
CA GLY A 304 -30.67 28.79 -0.86
C GLY A 304 -30.39 29.29 -2.28
N ILE A 305 -29.93 28.38 -3.19
CA ILE A 305 -29.64 28.71 -4.59
C ILE A 305 -30.94 28.91 -5.41
N MET A 306 -32.06 28.28 -4.99
CA MET A 306 -33.37 28.48 -5.64
C MET A 306 -34.07 29.76 -5.18
N LYS A 307 -33.52 30.48 -4.19
CA LYS A 307 -34.07 31.74 -3.67
C LYS A 307 -33.22 32.97 -3.99
N SER A 308 -32.10 32.82 -4.66
CA SER A 308 -31.26 33.88 -5.24
C SER A 308 -31.41 33.89 -6.76
#